data_94e4008555f3c681d169c6602b47b260
#
_entry.id   94e4008555f3c681d169c6602b47b260
#
_cell.length_a   1.000
_cell.length_b   1.000
_cell.length_c   1.000
_cell.angle_alpha   90.00
_cell.angle_beta   90.00
_cell.angle_gamma   90.00
#
_symmetry.space_group_name_H-M   'P 1'
#
loop_
_entity.id
_entity.type
_entity.pdbx_description
1 polymer ?
#
loop_
_entity_poly.entity_id
_entity_poly.type
_entity_poly.pdbx_seq_one_letter_code
_entity_poly.pdbx_strand_id
1 'polypeptide(L)'
;TITLSCGRLTTGVSVPAWTAVFMLSGSYNTAASSYMQTIFRVQTPATINGRVKEQCYVFDFAPDRTLKVLAETAKISAKAGKTSQDDRKTMGDFLNFCPVISIEGSRMDKFDVPRMLEQLKKVYVERVVRNGFEDNSLYNDELLKLDDLELKEFDDLKKIIGQTKAMPKTNQVDINNQGLNNEEYEEKEKLGKKPKKELTEEEKRRLEELKKKTKNREAAISILRGISIRMPLLIYGAELDNEDEEITIDNFAEKIDPRSWEEFMPKGVSKQKFNAFKKYYDPDIFRAAGKRIRAMAKAADKLSVEERIGRITDIFSTFRNPDKETVLTPWRVVNMHLGDCLGGYCFYDKEYENTIDEPRFIDHG
;
A
#
# COMPACT_ATOMS: atom_id res chain seq x y z
N THR A 1 20.34 34.00 -7.56
CA THR A 1 20.94 32.92 -8.35
C THR A 1 20.10 31.68 -8.19
N ILE A 2 19.75 31.02 -9.29
CA ILE A 2 19.04 29.74 -9.32
C ILE A 2 20.02 28.67 -9.74
N THR A 3 20.09 27.57 -8.98
CA THR A 3 20.93 26.41 -9.27
C THR A 3 20.03 25.23 -9.64
N LEU A 4 20.21 24.64 -10.80
CA LEU A 4 19.50 23.43 -11.21
C LEU A 4 20.36 22.19 -10.90
N SER A 5 19.76 21.17 -10.32
CA SER A 5 20.44 19.92 -9.99
C SER A 5 19.56 18.70 -10.30
N CYS A 6 20.18 17.70 -10.88
CA CYS A 6 19.59 16.37 -11.08
C CYS A 6 20.35 15.37 -10.19
N GLY A 7 20.08 15.42 -8.88
CA GLY A 7 20.65 14.49 -7.88
C GLY A 7 22.11 14.75 -7.44
N ARG A 8 22.91 15.49 -8.20
CA ARG A 8 24.36 15.64 -7.92
C ARG A 8 24.69 16.57 -6.74
N LEU A 9 23.82 17.54 -6.41
CA LEU A 9 24.05 18.52 -5.36
C LEU A 9 23.32 18.18 -4.05
N THR A 10 22.75 17.01 -3.97
CA THR A 10 22.01 16.56 -2.77
C THR A 10 22.93 16.13 -1.63
N THR A 11 24.16 15.72 -1.95
CA THR A 11 25.19 15.29 -0.99
C THR A 11 26.50 16.03 -1.19
N GLY A 12 27.27 16.25 -0.12
CA GLY A 12 28.64 16.78 -0.17
C GLY A 12 28.81 18.26 -0.53
N VAL A 13 27.73 18.99 -0.80
CA VAL A 13 27.79 20.42 -1.19
C VAL A 13 27.07 21.25 -0.14
N SER A 14 27.71 22.33 0.33
CA SER A 14 27.10 23.32 1.21
C SER A 14 27.23 24.69 0.57
N VAL A 15 26.09 25.31 0.27
CA VAL A 15 26.04 26.70 -0.23
C VAL A 15 25.24 27.54 0.76
N PRO A 16 25.90 28.30 1.64
CA PRO A 16 25.24 29.05 2.70
C PRO A 16 24.15 29.99 2.21
N ALA A 17 24.32 30.53 1.00
CA ALA A 17 23.37 31.47 0.40
C ALA A 17 22.05 30.86 -0.08
N TRP A 18 21.95 29.52 -0.15
CA TRP A 18 20.68 28.90 -0.55
C TRP A 18 19.63 29.04 0.55
N THR A 19 18.51 29.66 0.22
CA THR A 19 17.40 29.93 1.13
C THR A 19 16.14 29.12 0.80
N ALA A 20 16.06 28.56 -0.40
CA ALA A 20 14.93 27.74 -0.81
C ALA A 20 15.38 26.59 -1.69
N VAL A 21 14.64 25.48 -1.61
CA VAL A 21 14.72 24.35 -2.54
C VAL A 21 13.34 24.07 -3.15
N PHE A 22 13.34 23.83 -4.45
CA PHE A 22 12.15 23.44 -5.21
C PHE A 22 12.31 22.00 -5.67
N MET A 23 11.48 21.10 -5.14
CA MET A 23 11.47 19.67 -5.49
C MET A 23 10.52 19.45 -6.67
N LEU A 24 11.01 19.68 -7.88
CA LEU A 24 10.20 19.67 -9.12
C LEU A 24 9.86 18.26 -9.61
N SER A 25 10.67 17.24 -9.23
CA SER A 25 10.42 15.87 -9.63
C SER A 25 9.23 15.28 -8.86
N GLY A 26 8.25 14.74 -9.57
CA GLY A 26 7.10 14.04 -9.01
C GLY A 26 7.35 12.57 -8.64
N SER A 27 8.61 12.11 -8.56
CA SER A 27 8.93 10.71 -8.25
C SER A 27 8.54 10.36 -6.81
N TYR A 28 7.65 9.38 -6.65
CA TYR A 28 7.26 8.79 -5.36
C TYR A 28 8.35 7.90 -4.76
N ASN A 29 9.39 7.56 -5.53
CA ASN A 29 10.45 6.64 -5.13
C ASN A 29 11.67 7.35 -4.54
N THR A 30 11.49 8.50 -3.93
CA THR A 30 12.57 9.22 -3.26
C THR A 30 12.82 8.61 -1.89
N ALA A 31 14.04 8.17 -1.61
CA ALA A 31 14.43 7.71 -0.28
C ALA A 31 14.32 8.86 0.74
N ALA A 32 13.79 8.59 1.94
CA ALA A 32 13.65 9.60 2.98
C ALA A 32 14.98 10.29 3.31
N SER A 33 16.08 9.53 3.38
CA SER A 33 17.42 10.09 3.60
C SER A 33 17.84 11.08 2.51
N SER A 34 17.64 10.73 1.24
CA SER A 34 17.98 11.62 0.10
C SER A 34 17.10 12.86 0.10
N TYR A 35 15.83 12.71 0.46
CA TYR A 35 14.93 13.84 0.62
C TYR A 35 15.38 14.77 1.74
N MET A 36 15.62 14.24 2.94
CA MET A 36 16.09 15.02 4.10
C MET A 36 17.43 15.67 3.82
N GLN A 37 18.38 14.96 3.22
CA GLN A 37 19.66 15.54 2.81
C GLN A 37 19.49 16.72 1.85
N THR A 38 18.53 16.64 0.94
CA THR A 38 18.25 17.72 -0.02
C THR A 38 17.67 18.95 0.70
N ILE A 39 16.65 18.75 1.56
CA ILE A 39 16.02 19.89 2.25
C ILE A 39 16.96 20.56 3.27
N PHE A 40 17.84 19.78 3.90
CA PHE A 40 18.83 20.34 4.84
C PHE A 40 19.89 21.21 4.17
N ARG A 41 20.06 21.15 2.86
CA ARG A 41 21.02 22.04 2.15
C ARG A 41 20.69 23.53 2.32
N VAL A 42 19.41 23.87 2.41
CA VAL A 42 19.01 25.26 2.62
C VAL A 42 19.07 25.71 4.08
N GLN A 43 19.31 24.80 5.01
CA GLN A 43 19.42 25.11 6.45
C GLN A 43 20.82 25.57 6.87
N THR A 44 21.83 25.50 5.99
CA THR A 44 23.19 25.98 6.31
C THR A 44 23.14 27.42 6.76
N PRO A 45 23.64 27.76 7.98
CA PRO A 45 23.64 29.14 8.48
C PRO A 45 24.41 30.06 7.56
N ALA A 46 23.90 31.27 7.40
CA ALA A 46 24.58 32.32 6.60
C ALA A 46 24.25 33.70 7.08
N THR A 47 25.20 34.62 6.87
CA THR A 47 24.95 36.07 6.95
C THR A 47 25.13 36.62 5.54
N ILE A 48 24.09 37.19 4.97
CA ILE A 48 24.05 37.67 3.58
C ILE A 48 23.80 39.18 3.64
N ASN A 49 24.73 39.96 3.14
CA ASN A 49 24.65 41.43 3.18
C ASN A 49 24.37 41.98 4.60
N GLY A 50 25.02 41.42 5.61
CA GLY A 50 24.86 41.85 7.01
C GLY A 50 23.57 41.36 7.70
N ARG A 51 22.74 40.56 7.01
CA ARG A 51 21.52 39.99 7.59
C ARG A 51 21.70 38.48 7.79
N VAL A 52 21.38 38.02 8.99
CA VAL A 52 21.37 36.58 9.31
C VAL A 52 20.20 35.90 8.57
N LYS A 53 20.45 34.73 8.00
CA LYS A 53 19.43 33.90 7.39
C LYS A 53 18.58 33.26 8.50
N GLU A 54 17.40 33.79 8.74
CA GLU A 54 16.50 33.35 9.81
C GLU A 54 15.57 32.20 9.36
N GLN A 55 15.25 32.13 8.07
CA GLN A 55 14.31 31.19 7.52
C GLN A 55 14.82 30.56 6.23
N CYS A 56 14.38 29.34 5.98
CA CYS A 56 14.56 28.64 4.71
C CYS A 56 13.28 27.93 4.32
N TYR A 57 13.11 27.69 3.03
CA TYR A 57 11.85 27.20 2.47
C TYR A 57 12.07 25.95 1.64
N VAL A 58 11.13 25.03 1.72
CA VAL A 58 11.06 23.83 0.87
C VAL A 58 9.71 23.87 0.15
N PHE A 59 9.77 23.85 -1.18
CA PHE A 59 8.58 23.74 -2.02
C PHE A 59 8.59 22.36 -2.67
N ASP A 60 7.66 21.50 -2.27
CA ASP A 60 7.51 20.16 -2.82
C ASP A 60 6.23 20.08 -3.65
N PHE A 61 6.38 19.73 -4.93
CA PHE A 61 5.28 19.57 -5.87
C PHE A 61 4.72 18.15 -5.90
N ALA A 62 5.16 17.29 -4.98
CA ALA A 62 4.62 15.95 -4.75
C ALA A 62 4.22 15.81 -3.26
N PRO A 63 3.03 16.28 -2.85
CA PRO A 63 2.61 16.36 -1.45
C PRO A 63 2.62 14.99 -0.75
N ASP A 64 2.27 13.92 -1.45
CA ASP A 64 2.28 12.57 -0.92
C ASP A 64 3.69 12.10 -0.53
N ARG A 65 4.72 12.58 -1.24
CA ARG A 65 6.12 12.31 -0.91
C ARG A 65 6.52 12.92 0.42
N THR A 66 6.18 14.19 0.63
CA THR A 66 6.46 14.89 1.89
C THR A 66 5.81 14.16 3.06
N LEU A 67 4.53 13.84 2.96
CA LEU A 67 3.80 13.12 4.00
C LEU A 67 4.41 11.75 4.30
N LYS A 68 4.79 11.02 3.25
CA LYS A 68 5.46 9.72 3.39
C LYS A 68 6.80 9.86 4.11
N VAL A 69 7.65 10.80 3.68
CA VAL A 69 8.96 11.02 4.29
C VAL A 69 8.82 11.43 5.75
N LEU A 70 7.83 12.26 6.07
CA LEU A 70 7.57 12.67 7.45
C LEU A 70 7.12 11.50 8.32
N ALA A 71 6.21 10.65 7.83
CA ALA A 71 5.81 9.43 8.53
C ALA A 71 7.00 8.50 8.78
N GLU A 72 7.86 8.34 7.78
CA GLU A 72 9.08 7.55 7.88
C GLU A 72 10.08 8.13 8.88
N THR A 73 10.26 9.45 8.88
CA THR A 73 11.20 10.15 9.79
C THR A 73 10.70 10.11 11.24
N ALA A 74 9.39 10.26 11.44
CA ALA A 74 8.75 10.14 12.75
C ALA A 74 8.62 8.66 13.21
N LYS A 75 9.08 7.70 12.40
CA LYS A 75 8.94 6.25 12.65
C LYS A 75 7.49 5.82 12.91
N ILE A 76 6.55 6.55 12.35
CA ILE A 76 5.14 6.22 12.49
C ILE A 76 4.90 4.92 11.75
N SER A 77 4.30 3.95 12.46
CA SER A 77 3.88 2.69 11.88
C SER A 77 3.07 2.95 10.61
N ALA A 78 3.28 2.15 9.56
CA ALA A 78 2.54 2.23 8.29
C ALA A 78 1.01 2.12 8.44
N LYS A 79 0.51 1.98 9.66
CA LYS A 79 -0.89 1.86 10.04
C LYS A 79 -1.53 3.22 10.22
N ALA A 80 -2.07 3.74 9.15
CA ALA A 80 -2.93 4.90 9.20
C ALA A 80 -4.21 4.56 9.98
N GLY A 81 -4.26 4.90 11.24
CA GLY A 81 -5.42 4.75 12.11
C GLY A 81 -5.15 4.22 13.51
N LYS A 82 -4.03 3.53 13.72
CA LYS A 82 -3.62 3.00 15.04
C LYS A 82 -2.28 3.56 15.48
N THR A 83 -2.08 4.87 15.34
CA THR A 83 -0.91 5.56 15.87
C THR A 83 -1.01 5.63 17.38
N SER A 84 0.06 5.26 18.07
CA SER A 84 0.18 5.45 19.52
C SER A 84 0.13 6.94 19.90
N GLN A 85 -0.11 7.24 21.17
CA GLN A 85 -0.01 8.63 21.65
C GLN A 85 1.41 9.18 21.46
N ASP A 86 2.44 8.35 21.60
CA ASP A 86 3.85 8.73 21.41
C ASP A 86 4.16 9.04 19.94
N ASP A 87 3.63 8.28 19.00
CA ASP A 87 3.75 8.57 17.57
C ASP A 87 3.11 9.92 17.22
N ARG A 88 1.94 10.21 17.79
CA ARG A 88 1.24 11.50 17.61
C ARG A 88 2.02 12.66 18.20
N LYS A 89 2.63 12.46 19.38
CA LYS A 89 3.48 13.46 20.02
C LYS A 89 4.71 13.73 19.16
N THR A 90 5.43 12.69 18.73
CA THR A 90 6.60 12.81 17.88
C THR A 90 6.29 13.54 16.57
N MET A 91 5.14 13.26 15.96
CA MET A 91 4.68 13.99 14.78
C MET A 91 4.34 15.45 15.09
N GLY A 92 3.71 15.70 16.23
CA GLY A 92 3.41 17.07 16.69
C GLY A 92 4.69 17.89 16.90
N ASP A 93 5.67 17.31 17.57
CA ASP A 93 6.98 17.93 17.78
C ASP A 93 7.68 18.22 16.44
N PHE A 94 7.64 17.27 15.51
CA PHE A 94 8.19 17.49 14.17
C PHE A 94 7.50 18.65 13.43
N LEU A 95 6.16 18.70 13.43
CA LEU A 95 5.40 19.77 12.79
C LEU A 95 5.62 21.15 13.42
N ASN A 96 6.01 21.21 14.68
CA ASN A 96 6.40 22.45 15.34
C ASN A 96 7.73 23.00 14.79
N PHE A 97 8.68 22.10 14.47
CA PHE A 97 9.98 22.48 13.90
C PHE A 97 9.93 22.67 12.38
N CYS A 98 9.10 21.90 11.70
CA CYS A 98 8.99 21.88 10.25
C CYS A 98 7.53 21.91 9.84
N PRO A 99 6.85 23.06 9.92
CA PRO A 99 5.43 23.16 9.60
C PRO A 99 5.19 22.83 8.12
N VAL A 100 4.21 21.97 7.86
CA VAL A 100 3.77 21.63 6.53
C VAL A 100 2.55 22.45 6.18
N ILE A 101 2.60 23.15 5.04
CA ILE A 101 1.54 23.99 4.53
C ILE A 101 1.16 23.48 3.14
N SER A 102 -0.13 23.18 2.95
CA SER A 102 -0.69 22.89 1.63
C SER A 102 -1.16 24.18 0.99
N ILE A 103 -0.83 24.36 -0.29
CA ILE A 103 -1.29 25.49 -1.10
C ILE A 103 -2.15 24.94 -2.22
N GLU A 104 -3.41 25.36 -2.26
CA GLU A 104 -4.36 24.99 -3.30
C GLU A 104 -5.03 26.26 -3.84
N GLY A 105 -4.62 26.67 -5.03
CA GLY A 105 -5.01 27.97 -5.58
C GLY A 105 -4.53 29.12 -4.70
N SER A 106 -5.45 29.93 -4.19
CA SER A 106 -5.18 31.04 -3.25
C SER A 106 -5.32 30.66 -1.78
N ARG A 107 -5.70 29.42 -1.47
CA ARG A 107 -5.90 28.94 -0.11
C ARG A 107 -4.63 28.30 0.42
N MET A 108 -4.28 28.65 1.65
CA MET A 108 -3.16 28.07 2.39
C MET A 108 -3.68 27.41 3.67
N ASP A 109 -3.43 26.13 3.81
CA ASP A 109 -3.85 25.35 4.97
C ASP A 109 -2.64 24.72 5.67
N LYS A 110 -2.50 25.00 6.97
CA LYS A 110 -1.48 24.35 7.81
C LYS A 110 -1.97 22.96 8.25
N PHE A 111 -1.09 21.98 8.16
CA PHE A 111 -1.37 20.64 8.66
C PHE A 111 -1.21 20.57 10.18
N ASP A 112 -2.17 19.97 10.84
CA ASP A 112 -2.07 19.45 12.20
C ASP A 112 -1.88 17.92 12.17
N VAL A 113 -1.66 17.31 13.35
CA VAL A 113 -1.44 15.85 13.44
C VAL A 113 -2.64 15.04 12.93
N PRO A 114 -3.91 15.32 13.29
CA PRO A 114 -5.06 14.60 12.77
C PRO A 114 -5.16 14.64 11.26
N ARG A 115 -5.05 15.83 10.66
CA ARG A 115 -5.12 16.01 9.21
C ARG A 115 -3.99 15.30 8.48
N MET A 116 -2.78 15.31 9.06
CA MET A 116 -1.64 14.60 8.51
C MET A 116 -1.86 13.08 8.51
N LEU A 117 -2.37 12.53 9.60
CA LEU A 117 -2.69 11.09 9.69
C LEU A 117 -3.78 10.69 8.70
N GLU A 118 -4.78 11.53 8.49
CA GLU A 118 -5.82 11.28 7.48
C GLU A 118 -5.25 11.25 6.06
N GLN A 119 -4.36 12.18 5.73
CA GLN A 119 -3.70 12.20 4.42
C GLN A 119 -2.76 10.99 4.25
N LEU A 120 -2.02 10.60 5.28
CA LEU A 120 -1.21 9.37 5.25
C LEU A 120 -2.06 8.13 4.98
N LYS A 121 -3.23 8.03 5.61
CA LYS A 121 -4.17 6.94 5.34
C LYS A 121 -4.55 6.89 3.85
N LYS A 122 -4.85 8.03 3.25
CA LYS A 122 -5.14 8.11 1.80
C LYS A 122 -3.96 7.62 0.96
N VAL A 123 -2.74 8.01 1.31
CA VAL A 123 -1.52 7.56 0.60
C VAL A 123 -1.35 6.04 0.68
N TYR A 124 -1.54 5.44 1.85
CA TYR A 124 -1.46 3.99 2.01
C TYR A 124 -2.55 3.26 1.22
N VAL A 125 -3.77 3.76 1.26
CA VAL A 125 -4.88 3.20 0.49
C VAL A 125 -4.60 3.24 -1.02
N GLU A 126 -4.13 4.38 -1.54
CA GLU A 126 -3.76 4.49 -2.95
C GLU A 126 -2.61 3.54 -3.33
N ARG A 127 -1.64 3.32 -2.44
CA ARG A 127 -0.57 2.33 -2.66
C ARG A 127 -1.11 0.91 -2.72
N VAL A 128 -1.97 0.54 -1.77
CA VAL A 128 -2.59 -0.80 -1.74
C VAL A 128 -3.39 -1.04 -3.03
N VAL A 129 -4.18 -0.06 -3.47
CA VAL A 129 -4.98 -0.17 -4.70
C VAL A 129 -4.08 -0.24 -5.93
N ARG A 130 -3.11 0.68 -6.08
CA ARG A 130 -2.20 0.71 -7.24
C ARG A 130 -1.33 -0.54 -7.37
N ASN A 131 -0.98 -1.14 -6.24
CA ASN A 131 -0.17 -2.37 -6.21
C ASN A 131 -1.03 -3.64 -6.21
N GLY A 132 -2.32 -3.56 -6.51
CA GLY A 132 -3.21 -4.71 -6.58
C GLY A 132 -3.23 -5.53 -5.28
N PHE A 133 -3.25 -4.86 -4.12
CA PHE A 133 -3.25 -5.48 -2.79
C PHE A 133 -1.96 -6.24 -2.42
N GLU A 134 -0.84 -5.97 -3.07
CA GLU A 134 0.46 -6.55 -2.68
C GLU A 134 1.15 -5.82 -1.53
N ASP A 135 0.77 -4.57 -1.26
CA ASP A 135 1.45 -3.73 -0.28
C ASP A 135 1.29 -4.27 1.14
N ASN A 136 2.39 -4.28 1.88
CA ASN A 136 2.40 -4.76 3.27
C ASN A 136 1.53 -3.92 4.23
N SER A 137 1.14 -2.71 3.84
CA SER A 137 0.22 -1.88 4.61
C SER A 137 -1.18 -2.48 4.75
N LEU A 138 -1.50 -3.47 3.92
CA LEU A 138 -2.76 -4.20 4.00
C LEU A 138 -2.87 -5.09 5.24
N TYR A 139 -1.74 -5.42 5.88
CA TYR A 139 -1.69 -6.38 6.99
C TYR A 139 -1.42 -5.70 8.32
N ASN A 140 -1.99 -6.26 9.39
CA ASN A 140 -1.82 -5.75 10.75
C ASN A 140 -0.70 -6.47 11.54
N ASP A 141 -0.47 -6.08 12.82
CA ASP A 141 0.64 -6.57 13.65
C ASP A 141 0.33 -7.88 14.37
N GLU A 142 -0.87 -8.44 14.22
CA GLU A 142 -1.16 -9.78 14.74
C GLU A 142 -0.19 -10.81 14.13
N LEU A 143 0.29 -10.55 12.91
CA LEU A 143 1.34 -11.36 12.27
C LEU A 143 2.71 -11.37 12.99
N LEU A 144 2.92 -10.50 13.99
CA LEU A 144 4.12 -10.54 14.84
C LEU A 144 3.97 -11.44 16.05
N LYS A 145 2.73 -11.77 16.40
CA LYS A 145 2.37 -12.52 17.59
C LYS A 145 1.99 -13.97 17.27
N LEU A 146 2.34 -14.45 16.07
CA LEU A 146 2.02 -15.81 15.64
C LEU A 146 2.58 -16.83 16.62
N ASP A 147 1.72 -17.68 17.15
CA ASP A 147 2.09 -18.85 17.93
C ASP A 147 2.43 -20.07 17.03
N ASP A 148 2.85 -21.17 17.63
CA ASP A 148 3.25 -22.37 16.91
C ASP A 148 2.06 -23.02 16.15
N LEU A 149 0.83 -22.86 16.65
CA LEU A 149 -0.37 -23.39 16.02
C LEU A 149 -0.71 -22.58 14.75
N GLU A 150 -0.69 -21.26 14.89
CA GLU A 150 -0.92 -20.33 13.78
C GLU A 150 0.16 -20.47 12.69
N LEU A 151 1.41 -20.65 13.08
CA LEU A 151 2.52 -20.94 12.14
C LEU A 151 2.26 -22.22 11.34
N LYS A 152 1.71 -23.25 11.98
CA LYS A 152 1.33 -24.50 11.31
C LYS A 152 0.18 -24.29 10.34
N GLU A 153 -0.83 -23.48 10.70
CA GLU A 153 -1.92 -23.10 9.78
C GLU A 153 -1.39 -22.36 8.55
N PHE A 154 -0.40 -21.48 8.73
CA PHE A 154 0.27 -20.81 7.60
C PHE A 154 1.08 -21.80 6.75
N ASP A 155 1.75 -22.78 7.33
CA ASP A 155 2.45 -23.81 6.57
C ASP A 155 1.48 -24.68 5.76
N ASP A 156 0.31 -24.99 6.30
CA ASP A 156 -0.73 -25.73 5.57
C ASP A 156 -1.34 -24.87 4.46
N LEU A 157 -1.56 -23.58 4.70
CA LEU A 157 -1.99 -22.65 3.66
C LEU A 157 -0.94 -22.50 2.56
N LYS A 158 0.35 -22.46 2.92
CA LYS A 158 1.47 -22.43 1.97
C LYS A 158 1.53 -23.63 1.04
N LYS A 159 1.18 -24.82 1.52
CA LYS A 159 1.10 -26.02 0.69
C LYS A 159 0.05 -25.89 -0.40
N ILE A 160 -1.01 -25.13 -0.13
CA ILE A 160 -2.14 -24.92 -1.06
C ILE A 160 -1.81 -23.84 -2.09
N ILE A 161 -1.32 -22.67 -1.64
CA ILE A 161 -1.18 -21.47 -2.49
C ILE A 161 0.26 -21.10 -2.83
N GLY A 162 1.24 -21.77 -2.22
CA GLY A 162 2.65 -21.41 -2.39
C GLY A 162 3.03 -20.10 -1.71
N GLN A 163 4.10 -19.48 -2.18
CA GLN A 163 4.58 -18.19 -1.70
C GLN A 163 4.69 -17.21 -2.87
N THR A 164 4.01 -16.10 -2.77
CA THR A 164 4.09 -15.02 -3.76
C THR A 164 5.23 -14.09 -3.43
N LYS A 165 6.20 -13.96 -4.34
CA LYS A 165 7.33 -13.04 -4.18
C LYS A 165 6.83 -11.60 -4.19
N ALA A 166 7.36 -10.79 -3.26
CA ALA A 166 7.17 -9.35 -3.30
C ALA A 166 7.79 -8.74 -4.56
N MET A 167 7.26 -7.60 -4.99
CA MET A 167 7.97 -6.77 -5.98
C MET A 167 9.38 -6.47 -5.49
N PRO A 168 10.38 -6.35 -6.41
CA PRO A 168 11.71 -5.90 -6.04
C PRO A 168 11.59 -4.57 -5.29
N LYS A 169 12.16 -4.50 -4.09
CA LYS A 169 12.24 -3.24 -3.36
C LYS A 169 13.11 -2.29 -4.20
N THR A 170 12.55 -1.22 -4.71
CA THR A 170 13.37 -0.06 -5.09
C THR A 170 14.08 0.40 -3.83
N ASN A 171 15.35 0.79 -3.92
CA ASN A 171 16.23 1.20 -2.81
C ASN A 171 15.56 2.24 -1.91
N GLN A 172 14.68 1.79 -1.03
CA GLN A 172 14.03 2.59 -0.01
C GLN A 172 14.83 2.46 1.27
N VAL A 173 15.02 3.57 1.96
CA VAL A 173 15.52 3.57 3.33
C VAL A 173 14.68 2.60 4.16
N ASP A 174 15.33 1.81 4.99
CA ASP A 174 14.69 0.90 5.91
C ASP A 174 13.85 1.68 6.93
N ILE A 175 12.61 1.85 6.59
CA ILE A 175 11.58 2.27 7.51
C ILE A 175 11.19 1.06 8.33
N ASN A 176 10.66 1.29 9.52
CA ASN A 176 10.06 0.24 10.32
C ASN A 176 8.78 -0.33 9.64
N ASN A 177 8.97 -0.97 8.51
CA ASN A 177 7.95 -1.78 7.82
C ASN A 177 7.98 -3.24 8.28
N GLN A 178 8.82 -3.54 9.30
CA GLN A 178 9.01 -4.88 9.86
C GLN A 178 7.89 -5.24 10.83
N GLY A 179 7.03 -4.26 11.17
CA GLY A 179 5.91 -4.42 12.08
C GLY A 179 6.31 -4.51 13.56
N LEU A 180 7.61 -4.41 13.90
CA LEU A 180 8.06 -4.25 15.25
C LEU A 180 7.60 -2.91 15.81
N ASN A 181 7.33 -2.79 17.12
CA ASN A 181 7.13 -1.48 17.71
C ASN A 181 8.43 -0.66 17.62
N ASN A 182 8.37 0.65 17.87
CA ASN A 182 9.54 1.50 17.68
C ASN A 182 10.71 1.11 18.59
N GLU A 183 10.43 0.67 19.82
CA GLU A 183 11.44 0.23 20.76
C GLU A 183 12.14 -1.06 20.30
N GLU A 184 11.35 -2.07 19.90
CA GLU A 184 11.88 -3.34 19.35
C GLU A 184 12.66 -3.11 18.05
N TYR A 185 12.21 -2.16 17.21
CA TYR A 185 12.91 -1.80 15.98
C TYR A 185 14.27 -1.15 16.29
N GLU A 186 14.28 -0.16 17.19
CA GLU A 186 15.52 0.50 17.60
C GLU A 186 16.48 -0.45 18.30
N GLU A 187 15.96 -1.32 19.18
CA GLU A 187 16.73 -2.37 19.83
C GLU A 187 17.37 -3.31 18.81
N LYS A 188 16.61 -3.79 17.84
CA LYS A 188 17.09 -4.63 16.75
C LYS A 188 18.19 -3.95 15.93
N GLU A 189 18.01 -2.66 15.59
CA GLU A 189 18.99 -1.87 14.85
C GLU A 189 20.27 -1.64 15.67
N LYS A 190 20.14 -1.30 16.96
CA LYS A 190 21.29 -1.12 17.86
C LYS A 190 22.08 -2.42 18.02
N LEU A 191 21.40 -3.52 18.30
CA LEU A 191 22.03 -4.84 18.46
C LEU A 191 22.63 -5.34 17.15
N GLY A 192 21.98 -5.07 16.02
CA GLY A 192 22.48 -5.46 14.69
C GLY A 192 23.75 -4.73 14.25
N LYS A 193 23.97 -3.50 14.75
CA LYS A 193 25.18 -2.71 14.47
C LYS A 193 26.36 -3.04 15.38
N LYS A 194 26.14 -3.68 16.53
CA LYS A 194 27.23 -4.12 17.40
C LYS A 194 28.01 -5.28 16.76
N PRO A 195 29.35 -5.28 16.86
CA PRO A 195 30.15 -6.45 16.48
C PRO A 195 29.69 -7.71 17.23
N LYS A 196 29.58 -8.84 16.57
CA LYS A 196 29.09 -10.10 17.18
C LYS A 196 29.88 -10.51 18.42
N LYS A 197 31.16 -10.12 18.53
CA LYS A 197 32.04 -10.42 19.67
C LYS A 197 31.72 -9.58 20.92
N GLU A 198 31.04 -8.45 20.74
CA GLU A 198 30.71 -7.51 21.84
C GLU A 198 29.28 -7.70 22.37
N LEU A 199 28.49 -8.58 21.74
CA LEU A 199 27.14 -8.89 22.18
C LEU A 199 27.19 -9.89 23.36
N THR A 200 26.46 -9.59 24.44
CA THR A 200 26.20 -10.53 25.52
C THR A 200 25.30 -11.67 25.03
N GLU A 201 25.24 -12.79 25.74
CA GLU A 201 24.40 -13.93 25.39
C GLU A 201 22.90 -13.56 25.43
N GLU A 202 22.48 -12.67 26.32
CA GLU A 202 21.11 -12.15 26.37
C GLU A 202 20.81 -11.27 25.16
N GLU A 203 21.72 -10.38 24.80
CA GLU A 203 21.58 -9.54 23.61
C GLU A 203 21.53 -10.37 22.31
N LYS A 204 22.30 -11.42 22.19
CA LYS A 204 22.27 -12.37 21.08
C LYS A 204 20.93 -13.05 21.00
N ARG A 205 20.42 -13.59 22.11
CA ARG A 205 19.11 -14.26 22.17
C ARG A 205 17.99 -13.30 21.79
N ARG A 206 18.02 -12.08 22.31
CA ARG A 206 17.03 -11.05 21.98
C ARG A 206 17.04 -10.65 20.50
N LEU A 207 18.23 -10.47 19.94
CA LEU A 207 18.37 -10.17 18.50
C LEU A 207 17.86 -11.32 17.62
N GLU A 208 18.10 -12.56 18.00
CA GLU A 208 17.59 -13.74 17.28
C GLU A 208 16.07 -13.83 17.37
N GLU A 209 15.49 -13.56 18.54
CA GLU A 209 14.04 -13.51 18.72
C GLU A 209 13.39 -12.45 17.81
N LEU A 210 13.91 -11.22 17.81
CA LEU A 210 13.39 -10.14 16.95
C LEU A 210 13.53 -10.47 15.45
N LYS A 211 14.64 -11.11 15.06
CA LYS A 211 14.83 -11.59 13.69
C LYS A 211 13.84 -12.69 13.33
N LYS A 212 13.57 -13.62 14.24
CA LYS A 212 12.61 -14.70 14.05
C LYS A 212 11.18 -14.14 13.87
N LYS A 213 10.76 -13.21 14.73
CA LYS A 213 9.46 -12.53 14.61
C LYS A 213 9.30 -11.87 13.22
N THR A 214 10.30 -11.09 12.81
CA THR A 214 10.27 -10.42 11.49
C THR A 214 10.20 -11.43 10.34
N LYS A 215 11.00 -12.50 10.41
CA LYS A 215 11.02 -13.55 9.37
C LYS A 215 9.69 -14.28 9.27
N ASN A 216 9.08 -14.62 10.39
CA ASN A 216 7.78 -15.29 10.43
C ASN A 216 6.69 -14.39 9.84
N ARG A 217 6.68 -13.10 10.20
CA ARG A 217 5.76 -12.11 9.62
C ARG A 217 5.92 -12.00 8.10
N GLU A 218 7.14 -11.89 7.61
CA GLU A 218 7.41 -11.81 6.15
C GLU A 218 6.98 -13.07 5.43
N ALA A 219 7.20 -14.24 6.02
CA ALA A 219 6.74 -15.52 5.48
C ALA A 219 5.21 -15.59 5.43
N ALA A 220 4.53 -15.22 6.50
CA ALA A 220 3.07 -15.17 6.56
C ALA A 220 2.48 -14.19 5.54
N ILE A 221 3.05 -12.99 5.43
CA ILE A 221 2.63 -12.01 4.40
C ILE A 221 2.83 -12.57 3.00
N SER A 222 3.91 -13.28 2.72
CA SER A 222 4.16 -13.84 1.40
C SER A 222 3.12 -14.89 0.99
N ILE A 223 2.56 -15.59 1.98
CA ILE A 223 1.47 -16.55 1.79
C ILE A 223 0.15 -15.80 1.59
N LEU A 224 -0.21 -14.90 2.51
CA LEU A 224 -1.45 -14.11 2.43
C LEU A 224 -1.53 -13.29 1.14
N ARG A 225 -0.40 -12.82 0.63
CA ARG A 225 -0.34 -12.08 -0.65
C ARG A 225 -0.92 -12.91 -1.80
N GLY A 226 -0.74 -14.23 -1.81
CA GLY A 226 -1.35 -15.11 -2.80
C GLY A 226 -2.89 -15.06 -2.80
N ILE A 227 -3.51 -14.74 -1.66
CA ILE A 227 -4.95 -14.47 -1.55
C ILE A 227 -5.25 -13.01 -1.92
N SER A 228 -4.51 -12.09 -1.33
CA SER A 228 -4.79 -10.64 -1.39
C SER A 228 -4.80 -10.08 -2.81
N ILE A 229 -3.90 -10.54 -3.67
CA ILE A 229 -3.82 -10.07 -5.07
C ILE A 229 -5.02 -10.45 -5.93
N ARG A 230 -5.88 -11.35 -5.44
CA ARG A 230 -7.14 -11.75 -6.09
C ARG A 230 -8.35 -10.94 -5.62
N MET A 231 -8.23 -10.31 -4.44
CA MET A 231 -9.34 -9.56 -3.84
C MET A 231 -9.79 -8.34 -4.65
N PRO A 232 -8.91 -7.54 -5.29
CA PRO A 232 -9.36 -6.38 -6.05
C PRO A 232 -10.37 -6.73 -7.13
N LEU A 233 -10.18 -7.84 -7.85
CA LEU A 233 -11.10 -8.29 -8.88
C LEU A 233 -12.45 -8.72 -8.28
N LEU A 234 -12.41 -9.46 -7.17
CA LEU A 234 -13.62 -9.87 -6.46
C LEU A 234 -14.38 -8.67 -5.89
N ILE A 235 -13.66 -7.69 -5.34
CA ILE A 235 -14.26 -6.43 -4.85
C ILE A 235 -14.89 -5.64 -5.99
N TYR A 236 -14.24 -5.60 -7.17
CA TYR A 236 -14.75 -4.93 -8.35
C TYR A 236 -16.10 -5.52 -8.79
N GLY A 237 -16.19 -6.87 -8.86
CA GLY A 237 -17.38 -7.60 -9.30
C GLY A 237 -18.39 -7.92 -8.21
N ALA A 238 -18.18 -7.47 -6.95
CA ALA A 238 -19.10 -7.79 -5.86
C ALA A 238 -20.47 -7.11 -6.04
N GLU A 239 -21.52 -7.88 -5.87
CA GLU A 239 -22.89 -7.38 -5.81
C GLU A 239 -23.22 -6.95 -4.38
N LEU A 240 -23.73 -5.74 -4.24
CA LEU A 240 -24.12 -5.18 -2.94
C LEU A 240 -25.61 -4.82 -2.98
N ASP A 241 -26.31 -5.15 -1.91
CA ASP A 241 -27.75 -4.92 -1.79
C ASP A 241 -28.13 -3.43 -1.82
N ASN A 242 -27.21 -2.58 -1.32
CA ASN A 242 -27.38 -1.14 -1.26
C ASN A 242 -26.17 -0.39 -1.78
N GLU A 243 -26.40 0.79 -2.38
CA GLU A 243 -25.31 1.64 -2.87
C GLU A 243 -24.34 2.13 -1.77
N ASP A 244 -24.85 2.29 -0.55
CA ASP A 244 -24.08 2.76 0.61
C ASP A 244 -23.38 1.64 1.37
N GLU A 245 -23.63 0.38 1.01
CA GLU A 245 -22.98 -0.76 1.65
C GLU A 245 -21.48 -0.80 1.32
N GLU A 246 -20.66 -0.96 2.35
CA GLU A 246 -19.22 -1.04 2.22
C GLU A 246 -18.74 -2.49 2.33
N ILE A 247 -17.76 -2.85 1.49
CA ILE A 247 -17.05 -4.12 1.63
C ILE A 247 -15.97 -3.95 2.69
N THR A 248 -16.11 -4.71 3.77
CA THR A 248 -15.16 -4.80 4.87
C THR A 248 -14.47 -6.15 4.86
N ILE A 249 -13.34 -6.29 5.57
CA ILE A 249 -12.69 -7.60 5.70
C ILE A 249 -13.60 -8.63 6.37
N ASP A 250 -14.53 -8.18 7.21
CA ASP A 250 -15.45 -9.05 7.93
C ASP A 250 -16.54 -9.64 7.04
N ASN A 251 -17.11 -8.84 6.14
CA ASN A 251 -18.19 -9.27 5.25
C ASN A 251 -17.70 -9.70 3.86
N PHE A 252 -16.43 -9.52 3.53
CA PHE A 252 -15.88 -9.77 2.20
C PHE A 252 -16.24 -11.16 1.66
N ALA A 253 -16.00 -12.21 2.45
CA ALA A 253 -16.28 -13.58 2.01
C ALA A 253 -17.77 -13.84 1.78
N GLU A 254 -18.66 -13.17 2.50
CA GLU A 254 -20.12 -13.32 2.38
C GLU A 254 -20.65 -12.59 1.15
N LYS A 255 -20.09 -11.40 0.85
CA LYS A 255 -20.52 -10.56 -0.27
C LYS A 255 -20.03 -11.01 -1.64
N ILE A 256 -19.12 -11.97 -1.70
CA ILE A 256 -18.69 -12.57 -2.96
C ILE A 256 -19.52 -13.81 -3.24
N ASP A 257 -20.08 -13.92 -4.45
CA ASP A 257 -20.84 -15.10 -4.85
C ASP A 257 -19.95 -16.37 -4.84
N PRO A 258 -20.53 -17.56 -4.59
CA PRO A 258 -19.75 -18.80 -4.47
C PRO A 258 -18.95 -19.15 -5.72
N ARG A 259 -19.49 -18.90 -6.91
CA ARG A 259 -18.81 -19.22 -8.19
C ARG A 259 -17.61 -18.33 -8.42
N SER A 260 -17.76 -17.02 -8.24
CA SER A 260 -16.63 -16.07 -8.35
C SER A 260 -15.55 -16.40 -7.32
N TRP A 261 -15.94 -16.84 -6.11
CA TRP A 261 -14.97 -17.30 -5.13
C TRP A 261 -14.17 -18.52 -5.63
N GLU A 262 -14.84 -19.53 -6.16
CA GLU A 262 -14.20 -20.74 -6.67
C GLU A 262 -13.33 -20.49 -7.91
N GLU A 263 -13.76 -19.57 -8.78
CA GLU A 263 -13.06 -19.23 -10.02
C GLU A 263 -11.78 -18.42 -9.76
N PHE A 264 -11.80 -17.50 -8.80
CA PHE A 264 -10.71 -16.53 -8.62
C PHE A 264 -9.83 -16.80 -7.40
N MET A 265 -10.35 -17.47 -6.37
CA MET A 265 -9.52 -17.80 -5.21
C MET A 265 -8.68 -19.06 -5.46
N PRO A 266 -7.54 -19.22 -4.79
CA PRO A 266 -6.72 -20.42 -4.93
C PRO A 266 -7.52 -21.67 -4.56
N LYS A 267 -7.39 -22.73 -5.34
CA LYS A 267 -8.05 -24.00 -5.04
C LYS A 267 -7.72 -24.45 -3.61
N GLY A 268 -8.76 -24.78 -2.83
CA GLY A 268 -8.61 -25.18 -1.41
C GLY A 268 -8.65 -24.01 -0.41
N VAL A 269 -8.80 -22.78 -0.85
CA VAL A 269 -9.10 -21.62 0.02
C VAL A 269 -10.61 -21.39 0.04
N SER A 270 -11.32 -22.15 0.87
CA SER A 270 -12.75 -21.91 1.11
C SER A 270 -12.99 -20.60 1.85
N LYS A 271 -14.22 -20.08 1.78
CA LYS A 271 -14.65 -18.90 2.55
C LYS A 271 -14.43 -19.09 4.07
N GLN A 272 -14.67 -20.30 4.58
CA GLN A 272 -14.41 -20.64 6.00
C GLN A 272 -12.92 -20.54 6.33
N LYS A 273 -12.06 -21.08 5.45
CA LYS A 273 -10.61 -21.01 5.63
C LYS A 273 -10.10 -19.58 5.59
N PHE A 274 -10.61 -18.77 4.67
CA PHE A 274 -10.30 -17.36 4.61
C PHE A 274 -10.67 -16.63 5.91
N ASN A 275 -11.84 -16.94 6.50
CA ASN A 275 -12.29 -16.31 7.74
C ASN A 275 -11.33 -16.55 8.92
N ALA A 276 -10.55 -17.62 8.94
CA ALA A 276 -9.52 -17.84 9.94
C ALA A 276 -8.35 -16.85 9.80
N PHE A 277 -8.08 -16.36 8.59
CA PHE A 277 -6.97 -15.45 8.29
C PHE A 277 -7.36 -13.98 8.21
N LYS A 278 -8.65 -13.64 8.16
CA LYS A 278 -9.11 -12.24 8.05
C LYS A 278 -8.59 -11.33 9.18
N LYS A 279 -8.34 -11.87 10.37
CA LYS A 279 -7.79 -11.15 11.53
C LYS A 279 -6.41 -10.52 11.27
N TYR A 280 -5.68 -10.99 10.28
CA TYR A 280 -4.35 -10.47 9.93
C TYR A 280 -4.37 -9.29 8.96
N TYR A 281 -5.53 -8.91 8.44
CA TYR A 281 -5.70 -7.74 7.60
C TYR A 281 -6.00 -6.50 8.41
N ASP A 282 -5.53 -5.33 7.97
CA ASP A 282 -5.93 -4.06 8.55
C ASP A 282 -7.35 -3.70 8.08
N PRO A 283 -8.34 -3.65 8.97
CA PRO A 283 -9.74 -3.47 8.57
C PRO A 283 -10.01 -2.10 7.96
N ASP A 284 -9.30 -1.05 8.40
CA ASP A 284 -9.49 0.31 7.92
C ASP A 284 -8.89 0.49 6.53
N ILE A 285 -7.69 -0.04 6.31
CA ILE A 285 -7.03 0.01 4.99
C ILE A 285 -7.82 -0.83 3.99
N PHE A 286 -8.25 -2.05 4.37
CA PHE A 286 -9.04 -2.91 3.51
C PHE A 286 -10.35 -2.22 3.08
N ARG A 287 -11.13 -1.71 4.04
CA ARG A 287 -12.39 -1.01 3.79
C ARG A 287 -12.21 0.18 2.86
N ALA A 288 -11.23 1.02 3.13
CA ALA A 288 -10.97 2.21 2.33
C ALA A 288 -10.47 1.86 0.91
N ALA A 289 -9.66 0.80 0.76
CA ALA A 289 -9.23 0.31 -0.55
C ALA A 289 -10.39 -0.30 -1.34
N GLY A 290 -11.26 -1.08 -0.68
CA GLY A 290 -12.47 -1.62 -1.28
C GLY A 290 -13.41 -0.52 -1.77
N LYS A 291 -13.66 0.48 -0.95
CA LYS A 291 -14.45 1.68 -1.34
C LYS A 291 -13.83 2.40 -2.55
N ARG A 292 -12.50 2.53 -2.60
CA ARG A 292 -11.80 3.15 -3.73
C ARG A 292 -12.01 2.38 -5.03
N ILE A 293 -11.84 1.04 -5.02
CA ILE A 293 -12.06 0.18 -6.19
C ILE A 293 -13.51 0.29 -6.66
N ARG A 294 -14.48 0.21 -5.76
CA ARG A 294 -15.91 0.34 -6.10
C ARG A 294 -16.24 1.71 -6.69
N ALA A 295 -15.69 2.79 -6.15
CA ALA A 295 -15.86 4.13 -6.69
C ALA A 295 -15.30 4.26 -8.11
N MET A 296 -14.15 3.62 -8.40
CA MET A 296 -13.57 3.59 -9.75
C MET A 296 -14.46 2.81 -10.72
N ALA A 297 -15.03 1.67 -10.29
CA ALA A 297 -15.98 0.89 -11.07
C ALA A 297 -17.24 1.70 -11.41
N LYS A 298 -17.93 2.23 -10.40
CA LYS A 298 -19.12 3.07 -10.58
C LYS A 298 -18.89 4.30 -11.47
N ALA A 299 -17.70 4.90 -11.39
CA ALA A 299 -17.35 6.03 -12.26
C ALA A 299 -17.23 5.60 -13.73
N ALA A 300 -16.79 4.36 -13.99
CA ALA A 300 -16.71 3.82 -15.35
C ALA A 300 -18.09 3.55 -15.96
N ASP A 301 -19.10 3.19 -15.14
CA ASP A 301 -20.47 2.90 -15.63
C ASP A 301 -21.17 4.09 -16.29
N LYS A 302 -20.75 5.31 -15.96
CA LYS A 302 -21.30 6.55 -16.48
C LYS A 302 -20.68 7.02 -17.80
N LEU A 303 -19.66 6.32 -18.29
CA LEU A 303 -18.90 6.68 -19.48
C LEU A 303 -19.52 6.04 -20.73
N SER A 304 -19.19 6.60 -21.90
CA SER A 304 -19.45 5.95 -23.20
C SER A 304 -18.73 4.60 -23.26
N VAL A 305 -19.14 3.73 -24.16
CA VAL A 305 -18.56 2.37 -24.29
C VAL A 305 -17.04 2.43 -24.48
N GLU A 306 -16.56 3.29 -25.37
CA GLU A 306 -15.12 3.42 -25.66
C GLU A 306 -14.34 3.95 -24.45
N GLU A 307 -14.84 5.00 -23.80
CA GLU A 307 -14.22 5.56 -22.60
C GLU A 307 -14.26 4.57 -21.42
N ARG A 308 -15.35 3.80 -21.32
CA ARG A 308 -15.50 2.74 -20.30
C ARG A 308 -14.48 1.65 -20.49
N ILE A 309 -14.28 1.15 -21.71
CA ILE A 309 -13.25 0.14 -22.02
C ILE A 309 -11.87 0.65 -21.59
N GLY A 310 -11.52 1.89 -21.96
CA GLY A 310 -10.27 2.50 -21.55
C GLY A 310 -10.13 2.55 -20.02
N ARG A 311 -11.18 3.01 -19.33
CA ARG A 311 -11.15 3.13 -17.86
C ARG A 311 -11.08 1.77 -17.14
N ILE A 312 -11.83 0.79 -17.63
CA ILE A 312 -11.79 -0.59 -17.09
C ILE A 312 -10.41 -1.19 -17.32
N THR A 313 -9.84 -1.00 -18.50
CA THR A 313 -8.46 -1.46 -18.79
C THR A 313 -7.45 -0.82 -17.83
N ASP A 314 -7.57 0.47 -17.56
CA ASP A 314 -6.72 1.16 -16.56
C ASP A 314 -6.88 0.56 -15.16
N ILE A 315 -8.11 0.27 -14.73
CA ILE A 315 -8.38 -0.35 -13.43
C ILE A 315 -7.73 -1.74 -13.37
N PHE A 316 -7.95 -2.59 -14.37
CA PHE A 316 -7.41 -3.94 -14.41
C PHE A 316 -5.89 -3.97 -14.58
N SER A 317 -5.28 -2.97 -15.21
CA SER A 317 -3.83 -2.87 -15.31
C SER A 317 -3.13 -2.70 -13.94
N THR A 318 -3.88 -2.20 -12.93
CA THR A 318 -3.39 -2.12 -11.56
C THR A 318 -3.49 -3.44 -10.81
N PHE A 319 -4.34 -4.37 -11.27
CA PHE A 319 -4.51 -5.69 -10.67
C PHE A 319 -3.40 -6.60 -11.16
N ARG A 320 -2.75 -7.29 -10.23
CA ARG A 320 -1.70 -8.23 -10.60
C ARG A 320 -2.29 -9.56 -11.02
N ASN A 321 -1.70 -10.10 -12.08
CA ASN A 321 -1.89 -11.51 -12.39
C ASN A 321 -1.13 -12.34 -11.35
N PRO A 322 -1.81 -13.17 -10.54
CA PRO A 322 -1.21 -13.86 -9.40
C PRO A 322 -0.17 -14.91 -9.77
N ASP A 323 -0.17 -15.42 -11.00
CA ASP A 323 0.78 -16.43 -11.43
C ASP A 323 1.21 -16.25 -12.89
N LYS A 324 2.50 -16.49 -13.14
CA LYS A 324 2.99 -16.71 -14.51
C LYS A 324 2.42 -17.98 -15.15
N GLU A 325 1.77 -18.80 -14.36
CA GLU A 325 1.35 -20.15 -14.71
C GLU A 325 -0.16 -20.34 -14.86
N THR A 326 -0.97 -19.38 -14.99
CA THR A 326 -2.41 -19.55 -15.20
C THR A 326 -3.33 -18.89 -14.18
N VAL A 327 -3.67 -17.67 -14.40
CA VAL A 327 -5.10 -17.45 -14.37
C VAL A 327 -5.50 -17.05 -15.78
N LEU A 328 -5.74 -18.03 -16.58
CA LEU A 328 -6.64 -17.85 -17.71
C LEU A 328 -7.94 -17.31 -17.08
N THR A 329 -8.43 -16.20 -17.57
CA THR A 329 -9.74 -15.72 -17.18
C THR A 329 -10.72 -16.88 -17.35
N PRO A 330 -11.51 -17.24 -16.32
CA PRO A 330 -12.45 -18.34 -16.44
C PRO A 330 -13.33 -18.17 -17.68
N TRP A 331 -13.58 -19.26 -18.40
CA TRP A 331 -14.32 -19.21 -19.66
C TRP A 331 -15.70 -18.57 -19.51
N ARG A 332 -16.36 -18.79 -18.37
CA ARG A 332 -17.63 -18.15 -18.01
C ARG A 332 -17.50 -16.62 -17.99
N VAL A 333 -16.44 -16.09 -17.36
CA VAL A 333 -16.20 -14.64 -17.25
C VAL A 333 -15.90 -14.03 -18.62
N VAL A 334 -15.16 -14.73 -19.48
CA VAL A 334 -14.95 -14.29 -20.88
C VAL A 334 -16.29 -14.18 -21.61
N ASN A 335 -17.17 -15.16 -21.45
CA ASN A 335 -18.48 -15.13 -22.07
C ASN A 335 -19.41 -14.05 -21.50
N MET A 336 -19.34 -13.77 -20.21
CA MET A 336 -20.05 -12.64 -19.62
C MET A 336 -19.60 -11.31 -20.24
N HIS A 337 -18.30 -11.10 -20.36
CA HIS A 337 -17.78 -9.87 -21.00
C HIS A 337 -18.16 -9.75 -22.47
N LEU A 338 -18.15 -10.86 -23.23
CA LEU A 338 -18.63 -10.88 -24.60
C LEU A 338 -20.12 -10.57 -24.64
N GLY A 339 -20.90 -11.21 -23.75
CA GLY A 339 -22.34 -11.03 -23.71
C GLY A 339 -22.78 -9.64 -23.27
N ASP A 340 -22.24 -9.18 -22.15
CA ASP A 340 -22.77 -7.97 -21.48
C ASP A 340 -22.08 -6.68 -21.93
N CYS A 341 -20.85 -6.76 -22.45
CA CYS A 341 -20.05 -5.57 -22.71
C CYS A 341 -19.66 -5.36 -24.18
N LEU A 342 -19.30 -6.41 -24.90
CA LEU A 342 -18.71 -6.31 -26.23
C LEU A 342 -19.61 -6.85 -27.35
N GLY A 343 -20.51 -7.76 -27.04
CA GLY A 343 -21.23 -8.55 -28.02
C GLY A 343 -20.38 -9.65 -28.65
N GLY A 344 -21.00 -10.49 -29.45
CA GLY A 344 -20.37 -11.62 -30.13
C GLY A 344 -20.95 -12.98 -29.75
N TYR A 345 -20.22 -14.06 -30.03
CA TYR A 345 -20.64 -15.41 -29.71
C TYR A 345 -20.47 -15.75 -28.24
N CYS A 346 -21.56 -16.11 -27.60
CA CYS A 346 -21.60 -16.54 -26.20
C CYS A 346 -21.98 -18.01 -26.12
N PHE A 347 -21.18 -18.80 -25.40
CA PHE A 347 -21.32 -20.25 -25.23
C PHE A 347 -22.01 -20.63 -23.91
N TYR A 348 -22.67 -19.66 -23.27
CA TYR A 348 -23.44 -19.83 -22.05
C TYR A 348 -24.89 -19.39 -22.22
N ASP A 349 -25.76 -19.95 -21.37
CA ASP A 349 -27.15 -19.50 -21.24
C ASP A 349 -27.22 -18.01 -20.83
N LYS A 350 -28.44 -17.47 -20.73
CA LYS A 350 -28.64 -16.04 -20.40
C LYS A 350 -28.19 -15.69 -18.98
N GLU A 351 -28.25 -16.64 -18.09
CA GLU A 351 -27.88 -16.54 -16.68
C GLU A 351 -26.39 -16.84 -16.44
N TYR A 352 -25.65 -17.22 -17.51
CA TYR A 352 -24.25 -17.65 -17.44
C TYR A 352 -24.00 -18.81 -16.47
N GLU A 353 -25.02 -19.68 -16.32
CA GLU A 353 -24.93 -20.79 -15.42
C GLU A 353 -24.42 -22.08 -16.09
N ASN A 354 -24.87 -22.31 -17.33
CA ASN A 354 -24.55 -23.54 -18.05
C ASN A 354 -24.01 -23.23 -19.43
N THR A 355 -23.12 -24.07 -19.92
CA THR A 355 -22.67 -24.05 -21.31
C THR A 355 -23.79 -24.56 -22.22
N ILE A 356 -23.90 -23.94 -23.41
CA ILE A 356 -24.85 -24.33 -24.47
C ILE A 356 -24.09 -24.85 -25.67
N ASP A 357 -24.64 -25.85 -26.34
CA ASP A 357 -24.00 -26.52 -27.49
C ASP A 357 -23.98 -25.59 -28.72
N GLU A 358 -25.05 -24.84 -28.94
CA GLU A 358 -25.13 -23.82 -29.98
C GLU A 358 -24.93 -22.42 -29.42
N PRO A 359 -23.81 -21.75 -29.76
CA PRO A 359 -23.54 -20.42 -29.24
C PRO A 359 -24.55 -19.40 -29.73
N ARG A 360 -25.05 -18.59 -28.82
CA ARG A 360 -25.91 -17.43 -29.13
C ARG A 360 -25.05 -16.23 -29.53
N PHE A 361 -25.46 -15.53 -30.58
CA PHE A 361 -24.84 -14.27 -30.97
C PHE A 361 -25.54 -13.10 -30.24
N ILE A 362 -24.77 -12.27 -29.57
CA ILE A 362 -25.26 -11.11 -28.85
C ILE A 362 -24.79 -9.89 -29.63
N ASP A 363 -25.76 -9.09 -30.07
CA ASP A 363 -25.53 -7.86 -30.82
C ASP A 363 -25.85 -6.68 -29.91
N HIS A 364 -24.90 -5.80 -29.74
CA HIS A 364 -25.06 -4.57 -28.97
C HIS A 364 -25.21 -3.33 -29.86
N GLY A 365 -25.32 -3.52 -31.19
CA GLY A 365 -25.52 -2.45 -32.16
C GLY A 365 -24.23 -1.89 -32.71
#